data_7505765abbc79038619a54c877cfcdc8
#
_entry.id   7505765abbc79038619a54c877cfcdc8
#
_cell.length_a   1.000
_cell.length_b   1.000
_cell.length_c   1.000
_cell.angle_alpha   90.00
_cell.angle_beta   90.00
_cell.angle_gamma   90.00
#
_symmetry.space_group_name_H-M   'P 1'
#
loop_
_entity.id
_entity.type
_entity.pdbx_description
1 polymer ?
#
loop_
_entity_poly.entity_id
_entity_poly.type
_entity_poly.pdbx_seq_one_letter_code
_entity_poly.pdbx_strand_id
1 'polypeptide(L)'
;MYLTIQALVLRVTDYNDRDALLTVLTRNYGKLTIKARGVRRKNSPLVAPCQLLSYGEFTVFEYRGMYTINEAHSLELFQGLRRDLQKLSLGTYFAQVAELVSQEDLPNPELLALTLNCLYALAKLDVPEQMVKAAFELRAACLAGYTPDLYGCHACGCPNPDRFDLAAGRLECMTCRSVDSDGIRMPVLPGTVDAMQYIVGCDTKRLFSFQIGDESARQLYQLAETYLVTQLERGFSTLDFYKSLIVDLV
;
A
#
# COMPACT_ATOMS: atom_id res chain seq x y z
N MET A 1 -23.17 11.09 -18.54
CA MET A 1 -22.83 12.25 -17.71
C MET A 1 -21.33 12.47 -17.72
N TYR A 2 -20.82 13.72 -17.65
CA TYR A 2 -19.38 13.97 -17.50
C TYR A 2 -19.04 14.15 -16.03
N LEU A 3 -17.94 13.54 -15.61
CA LEU A 3 -17.38 13.65 -14.25
C LEU A 3 -15.90 13.98 -14.34
N THR A 4 -15.43 14.88 -13.49
CA THR A 4 -13.99 15.14 -13.31
C THR A 4 -13.55 14.52 -11.98
N ILE A 5 -12.57 13.61 -12.03
CA ILE A 5 -12.08 12.86 -10.88
C ILE A 5 -10.57 12.94 -10.79
N GLN A 6 -10.07 13.01 -9.57
CA GLN A 6 -8.64 12.80 -9.29
C GLN A 6 -8.42 11.35 -8.89
N ALA A 7 -7.46 10.69 -9.54
CA ALA A 7 -7.25 9.27 -9.39
C ALA A 7 -5.79 8.85 -9.54
N LEU A 8 -5.41 7.82 -8.81
CA LEU A 8 -4.14 7.09 -8.96
C LEU A 8 -4.37 5.85 -9.81
N VAL A 9 -3.57 5.65 -10.86
CA VAL A 9 -3.62 4.46 -11.70
C VAL A 9 -2.94 3.29 -10.97
N LEU A 10 -3.74 2.30 -10.56
CA LEU A 10 -3.27 1.11 -9.86
C LEU A 10 -2.90 -0.03 -10.80
N ARG A 11 -3.59 -0.13 -11.96
CA ARG A 11 -3.33 -1.18 -12.95
C ARG A 11 -3.72 -0.69 -14.35
N VAL A 12 -2.93 -1.13 -15.33
CA VAL A 12 -3.18 -0.91 -16.76
C VAL A 12 -3.30 -2.28 -17.42
N THR A 13 -4.42 -2.51 -18.10
CA THR A 13 -4.68 -3.77 -18.81
C THR A 13 -4.96 -3.45 -20.29
N ASP A 14 -4.22 -4.08 -21.19
CA ASP A 14 -4.46 -3.94 -22.62
C ASP A 14 -5.85 -4.50 -22.97
N TYR A 15 -6.65 -3.69 -23.65
CA TYR A 15 -8.03 -4.07 -24.02
C TYR A 15 -8.13 -4.49 -25.49
N ASN A 16 -7.41 -3.80 -26.37
CA ASN A 16 -7.24 -4.11 -27.79
C ASN A 16 -5.94 -3.44 -28.29
N ASP A 17 -5.71 -3.43 -29.61
CA ASP A 17 -4.50 -2.86 -30.20
C ASP A 17 -4.26 -1.39 -29.86
N ARG A 18 -5.29 -0.63 -29.52
CA ARG A 18 -5.23 0.83 -29.34
C ARG A 18 -5.72 1.34 -27.99
N ASP A 19 -6.49 0.55 -27.27
CA ASP A 19 -7.14 0.97 -26.02
C ASP A 19 -6.58 0.19 -24.83
N ALA A 20 -6.76 0.74 -23.63
CA ALA A 20 -6.50 0.06 -22.37
C ALA A 20 -7.66 0.26 -21.39
N LEU A 21 -7.75 -0.64 -20.41
CA LEU A 21 -8.56 -0.48 -19.22
C LEU A 21 -7.65 -0.09 -18.07
N LEU A 22 -8.01 0.96 -17.35
CA LEU A 22 -7.31 1.42 -16.16
C LEU A 22 -8.13 1.04 -14.93
N THR A 23 -7.51 0.36 -13.97
CA THR A 23 -8.05 0.31 -12.60
C THR A 23 -7.46 1.49 -11.85
N VAL A 24 -8.30 2.36 -11.32
CA VAL A 24 -7.88 3.59 -10.64
C VAL A 24 -8.48 3.67 -9.25
N LEU A 25 -7.73 4.23 -8.30
CA LEU A 25 -8.21 4.57 -6.97
C LEU A 25 -8.52 6.06 -6.93
N THR A 26 -9.78 6.39 -6.63
CA THR A 26 -10.27 7.76 -6.58
C THR A 26 -10.53 8.21 -5.16
N ARG A 27 -10.61 9.52 -4.95
CA ARG A 27 -10.91 10.08 -3.64
C ARG A 27 -12.35 9.86 -3.22
N ASN A 28 -13.30 10.02 -4.15
CA ASN A 28 -14.74 10.16 -3.84
C ASN A 28 -15.59 9.01 -4.37
N TYR A 29 -15.03 8.14 -5.23
CA TYR A 29 -15.79 7.08 -5.89
C TYR A 29 -15.19 5.69 -5.67
N GLY A 30 -14.21 5.55 -4.73
CA GLY A 30 -13.55 4.28 -4.50
C GLY A 30 -12.70 3.84 -5.69
N LYS A 31 -12.67 2.54 -5.94
CA LYS A 31 -12.01 1.93 -7.09
C LYS A 31 -12.92 1.98 -8.30
N LEU A 32 -12.39 2.44 -9.44
CA LEU A 32 -13.13 2.47 -10.72
C LEU A 32 -12.32 1.77 -11.81
N THR A 33 -13.04 1.20 -12.77
CA THR A 33 -12.48 0.73 -14.04
C THR A 33 -12.85 1.72 -15.14
N ILE A 34 -11.84 2.30 -15.79
CA ILE A 34 -12.01 3.35 -16.80
C ILE A 34 -11.38 2.93 -18.11
N LYS A 35 -12.11 3.10 -19.23
CA LYS A 35 -11.59 2.83 -20.57
C LYS A 35 -10.81 4.03 -21.11
N ALA A 36 -9.55 3.82 -21.45
CA ALA A 36 -8.67 4.78 -22.12
C ALA A 36 -8.61 4.50 -23.63
N ARG A 37 -9.47 5.16 -24.41
CA ARG A 37 -9.55 4.97 -25.86
C ARG A 37 -8.35 5.59 -26.56
N GLY A 38 -7.69 4.84 -27.43
CA GLY A 38 -6.58 5.32 -28.24
C GLY A 38 -5.31 5.65 -27.44
N VAL A 39 -5.21 5.24 -26.16
CA VAL A 39 -4.05 5.52 -25.32
C VAL A 39 -2.75 4.94 -25.91
N ARG A 40 -2.83 3.82 -26.63
CA ARG A 40 -1.69 3.14 -27.25
C ARG A 40 -1.36 3.66 -28.66
N ARG A 41 -2.06 4.68 -29.16
CA ARG A 41 -1.71 5.33 -30.43
C ARG A 41 -0.43 6.15 -30.28
N LYS A 42 0.39 6.17 -31.33
CA LYS A 42 1.55 7.06 -31.38
C LYS A 42 1.10 8.51 -31.16
N ASN A 43 1.75 9.23 -30.26
CA ASN A 43 1.44 10.62 -29.89
C ASN A 43 0.07 10.83 -29.19
N SER A 44 -0.49 9.81 -28.55
CA SER A 44 -1.71 10.00 -27.76
C SER A 44 -1.42 10.90 -26.53
N PRO A 45 -2.21 11.95 -26.28
CA PRO A 45 -2.05 12.79 -25.10
C PRO A 45 -2.36 12.03 -23.79
N LEU A 46 -3.02 10.87 -23.89
CA LEU A 46 -3.37 10.04 -22.74
C LEU A 46 -2.22 9.15 -22.25
N VAL A 47 -1.10 9.04 -23.00
CA VAL A 47 0.00 8.12 -22.64
C VAL A 47 0.54 8.43 -21.24
N ALA A 48 0.87 9.69 -20.96
CA ALA A 48 1.48 10.06 -19.67
C ALA A 48 0.51 9.92 -18.48
N PRO A 49 -0.71 10.47 -18.49
CA PRO A 49 -1.62 10.36 -17.35
C PRO A 49 -2.14 8.93 -17.11
N CYS A 50 -2.16 8.07 -18.14
CA CYS A 50 -2.67 6.70 -18.04
C CYS A 50 -1.59 5.65 -17.70
N GLN A 51 -0.36 6.05 -17.37
CA GLN A 51 0.67 5.12 -16.94
C GLN A 51 0.39 4.57 -15.54
N LEU A 52 0.86 3.35 -15.28
CA LEU A 52 0.88 2.79 -13.94
C LEU A 52 1.54 3.76 -12.94
N LEU A 53 0.98 3.92 -11.75
CA LEU A 53 1.40 4.83 -10.69
C LEU A 53 1.32 6.32 -11.07
N SER A 54 0.65 6.69 -12.16
CA SER A 54 0.37 8.09 -12.44
C SER A 54 -0.80 8.57 -11.57
N TYR A 55 -0.65 9.71 -10.91
CA TYR A 55 -1.74 10.43 -10.29
C TYR A 55 -2.14 11.60 -11.17
N GLY A 56 -3.42 11.68 -11.50
CA GLY A 56 -3.93 12.65 -12.47
C GLY A 56 -5.36 13.05 -12.24
N GLU A 57 -5.77 14.06 -13.00
CA GLU A 57 -7.17 14.46 -13.15
C GLU A 57 -7.71 13.92 -14.46
N PHE A 58 -8.85 13.23 -14.39
CA PHE A 58 -9.49 12.57 -15.51
C PHE A 58 -10.91 13.11 -15.67
N THR A 59 -11.22 13.65 -16.85
CA THR A 59 -12.60 13.92 -17.25
C THR A 59 -13.13 12.68 -17.96
N VAL A 60 -14.10 12.02 -17.33
CA VAL A 60 -14.68 10.78 -17.82
C VAL A 60 -16.14 10.98 -18.24
N PHE A 61 -16.54 10.28 -19.29
CA PHE A 61 -17.94 10.14 -19.69
C PHE A 61 -18.48 8.83 -19.13
N GLU A 62 -19.51 8.92 -18.28
CA GLU A 62 -20.22 7.77 -17.73
C GLU A 62 -21.43 7.45 -18.62
N TYR A 63 -21.55 6.18 -19.02
CA TYR A 63 -22.70 5.64 -19.71
C TYR A 63 -22.95 4.19 -19.28
N ARG A 64 -24.10 3.92 -18.68
CA ARG A 64 -24.53 2.59 -18.19
C ARG A 64 -23.50 1.91 -17.29
N GLY A 65 -22.94 2.65 -16.35
CA GLY A 65 -21.92 2.15 -15.42
C GLY A 65 -20.52 1.98 -16.02
N MET A 66 -20.32 2.35 -17.28
CA MET A 66 -19.00 2.33 -17.93
C MET A 66 -18.43 3.74 -18.03
N TYR A 67 -17.19 3.88 -17.57
CA TYR A 67 -16.44 5.13 -17.64
C TYR A 67 -15.48 5.12 -18.84
N THR A 68 -15.47 6.19 -19.61
CA THR A 68 -14.51 6.37 -20.72
C THR A 68 -13.81 7.71 -20.57
N ILE A 69 -12.49 7.75 -20.67
CA ILE A 69 -11.71 8.98 -20.61
C ILE A 69 -12.01 9.84 -21.84
N ASN A 70 -12.38 11.08 -21.58
CA ASN A 70 -12.48 12.13 -22.57
C ASN A 70 -11.18 12.95 -22.60
N GLU A 71 -10.68 13.33 -21.43
CA GLU A 71 -9.48 14.13 -21.23
C GLU A 71 -8.77 13.70 -19.95
N ALA A 72 -7.44 13.82 -19.90
CA ALA A 72 -6.67 13.51 -18.71
C ALA A 72 -5.41 14.38 -18.63
N HIS A 73 -5.09 14.82 -17.40
CA HIS A 73 -3.90 15.60 -17.07
C HIS A 73 -3.13 14.95 -15.92
N SER A 74 -1.81 14.81 -16.09
CA SER A 74 -0.95 14.30 -15.02
C SER A 74 -0.75 15.39 -13.95
N LEU A 75 -1.01 15.05 -12.69
CA LEU A 75 -0.68 15.86 -11.52
C LEU A 75 0.68 15.48 -10.95
N GLU A 76 0.95 14.16 -10.83
CA GLU A 76 2.25 13.64 -10.38
C GLU A 76 2.54 12.30 -11.09
N LEU A 77 3.75 12.17 -11.63
CA LEU A 77 4.22 10.98 -12.35
C LEU A 77 5.24 10.15 -11.55
N PHE A 78 5.64 10.63 -10.37
CA PHE A 78 6.65 10.00 -9.52
C PHE A 78 7.90 9.57 -10.28
N GLN A 79 8.50 10.51 -11.02
CA GLN A 79 9.65 10.24 -11.91
C GLN A 79 10.83 9.55 -11.20
N GLY A 80 11.02 9.79 -9.90
CA GLY A 80 12.04 9.12 -9.10
C GLY A 80 11.89 7.60 -9.08
N LEU A 81 10.65 7.08 -9.05
CA LEU A 81 10.39 5.63 -9.09
C LEU A 81 10.81 5.01 -10.42
N ARG A 82 10.59 5.72 -11.52
CA ARG A 82 10.83 5.19 -12.89
C ARG A 82 12.30 5.06 -13.24
N ARG A 83 13.19 5.65 -12.45
CA ARG A 83 14.65 5.61 -12.64
C ARG A 83 15.31 4.50 -11.81
N ASP A 84 14.55 3.85 -10.95
CA ASP A 84 15.02 2.84 -10.00
C ASP A 84 14.08 1.65 -10.02
N LEU A 85 14.60 0.48 -10.42
CA LEU A 85 13.78 -0.72 -10.59
C LEU A 85 13.24 -1.24 -9.25
N GLN A 86 14.01 -1.11 -8.15
CA GLN A 86 13.56 -1.54 -6.83
C GLN A 86 12.40 -0.66 -6.35
N LYS A 87 12.54 0.67 -6.46
CA LYS A 87 11.47 1.63 -6.09
C LYS A 87 10.22 1.46 -6.95
N LEU A 88 10.39 1.23 -8.25
CA LEU A 88 9.26 0.99 -9.15
C LEU A 88 8.54 -0.32 -8.81
N SER A 89 9.30 -1.38 -8.53
CA SER A 89 8.75 -2.67 -8.11
C SER A 89 7.96 -2.54 -6.80
N LEU A 90 8.52 -1.85 -5.81
CA LEU A 90 7.86 -1.61 -4.53
C LEU A 90 6.61 -0.74 -4.69
N GLY A 91 6.65 0.30 -5.52
CA GLY A 91 5.46 1.09 -5.85
C GLY A 91 4.36 0.27 -6.54
N THR A 92 4.75 -0.68 -7.40
CA THR A 92 3.80 -1.60 -8.05
C THR A 92 3.16 -2.56 -7.04
N TYR A 93 3.92 -3.02 -6.04
CA TYR A 93 3.39 -3.78 -4.92
C TYR A 93 2.36 -2.96 -4.12
N PHE A 94 2.65 -1.69 -3.81
CA PHE A 94 1.68 -0.82 -3.13
C PHE A 94 0.39 -0.66 -3.95
N ALA A 95 0.50 -0.51 -5.26
CA ALA A 95 -0.68 -0.44 -6.12
C ALA A 95 -1.50 -1.73 -6.09
N GLN A 96 -0.86 -2.91 -6.09
CA GLN A 96 -1.54 -4.20 -6.01
C GLN A 96 -2.26 -4.40 -4.67
N VAL A 97 -1.64 -4.02 -3.55
CA VAL A 97 -2.28 -4.04 -2.22
C VAL A 97 -3.45 -3.05 -2.18
N ALA A 98 -3.25 -1.82 -2.65
CA ALA A 98 -4.30 -0.81 -2.69
C ALA A 98 -5.50 -1.24 -3.57
N GLU A 99 -5.25 -1.92 -4.69
CA GLU A 99 -6.30 -2.49 -5.54
C GLU A 99 -7.10 -3.57 -4.81
N LEU A 100 -6.43 -4.40 -4.02
CA LEU A 100 -7.08 -5.47 -3.24
C LEU A 100 -7.92 -4.92 -2.09
N VAL A 101 -7.39 -3.96 -1.34
CA VAL A 101 -8.05 -3.37 -0.15
C VAL A 101 -9.20 -2.43 -0.55
N SER A 102 -9.11 -1.78 -1.71
CA SER A 102 -10.18 -0.90 -2.19
C SER A 102 -11.37 -1.66 -2.76
N GLN A 103 -12.57 -1.13 -2.54
CA GLN A 103 -13.81 -1.66 -3.09
C GLN A 103 -14.35 -0.74 -4.20
N GLU A 104 -15.12 -1.31 -5.12
CA GLU A 104 -15.83 -0.53 -6.14
C GLU A 104 -16.95 0.30 -5.48
N ASP A 105 -17.14 1.52 -5.96
CA ASP A 105 -18.15 2.47 -5.48
C ASP A 105 -18.10 2.80 -3.98
N LEU A 106 -17.05 2.38 -3.26
CA LEU A 106 -16.85 2.69 -1.85
C LEU A 106 -15.62 3.60 -1.66
N PRO A 107 -15.80 4.89 -1.37
CA PRO A 107 -14.70 5.82 -1.16
C PRO A 107 -13.79 5.39 -0.02
N ASN A 108 -12.47 5.41 -0.27
CA ASN A 108 -11.44 5.23 0.75
C ASN A 108 -10.33 6.28 0.55
N PRO A 109 -10.59 7.55 0.93
CA PRO A 109 -9.64 8.64 0.73
C PRO A 109 -8.36 8.47 1.56
N GLU A 110 -8.43 7.75 2.69
CA GLU A 110 -7.26 7.46 3.52
C GLU A 110 -6.29 6.49 2.83
N LEU A 111 -6.81 5.47 2.15
CA LEU A 111 -6.00 4.53 1.37
C LEU A 111 -5.32 5.24 0.19
N LEU A 112 -6.02 6.13 -0.51
CA LEU A 112 -5.43 6.95 -1.57
C LEU A 112 -4.33 7.85 -1.00
N ALA A 113 -4.58 8.55 0.10
CA ALA A 113 -3.60 9.42 0.75
C ALA A 113 -2.36 8.64 1.23
N LEU A 114 -2.55 7.47 1.84
CA LEU A 114 -1.48 6.58 2.25
C LEU A 114 -0.62 6.17 1.06
N THR A 115 -1.26 5.68 -0.02
CA THR A 115 -0.54 5.21 -1.20
C THR A 115 0.25 6.32 -1.86
N LEU A 116 -0.36 7.51 -2.07
CA LEU A 116 0.31 8.68 -2.62
C LEU A 116 1.50 9.13 -1.76
N ASN A 117 1.35 9.15 -0.43
CA ASN A 117 2.40 9.55 0.49
C ASN A 117 3.59 8.58 0.46
N CYS A 118 3.34 7.27 0.41
CA CYS A 118 4.38 6.26 0.30
C CYS A 118 5.10 6.32 -1.06
N LEU A 119 4.37 6.50 -2.17
CA LEU A 119 4.97 6.71 -3.49
C LEU A 119 5.83 8.00 -3.53
N TYR A 120 5.37 9.06 -2.90
CA TYR A 120 6.13 10.31 -2.77
C TYR A 120 7.41 10.11 -1.94
N ALA A 121 7.31 9.37 -0.81
CA ALA A 121 8.46 9.06 0.02
C ALA A 121 9.53 8.28 -0.76
N LEU A 122 9.14 7.22 -1.47
CA LEU A 122 10.04 6.45 -2.33
C LEU A 122 10.67 7.29 -3.44
N ALA A 123 9.91 8.23 -4.02
CA ALA A 123 10.36 9.02 -5.16
C ALA A 123 11.29 10.17 -4.79
N LYS A 124 11.11 10.78 -3.59
CA LYS A 124 11.67 12.11 -3.28
C LYS A 124 12.29 12.24 -1.89
N LEU A 125 12.02 11.35 -0.95
CA LEU A 125 12.55 11.44 0.40
C LEU A 125 13.75 10.50 0.59
N ASP A 126 14.63 10.88 1.50
CA ASP A 126 15.74 10.02 1.96
C ASP A 126 15.27 9.17 3.15
N VAL A 127 14.37 8.22 2.88
CA VAL A 127 13.83 7.27 3.85
C VAL A 127 14.14 5.86 3.34
N PRO A 128 14.63 4.94 4.19
CA PRO A 128 14.87 3.57 3.79
C PRO A 128 13.61 2.93 3.16
N GLU A 129 13.75 2.30 2.00
CA GLU A 129 12.62 1.70 1.27
C GLU A 129 11.86 0.68 2.11
N GLN A 130 12.58 -0.11 2.92
CA GLN A 130 11.96 -1.10 3.81
C GLN A 130 11.13 -0.43 4.92
N MET A 131 11.50 0.77 5.37
CA MET A 131 10.69 1.55 6.31
C MET A 131 9.40 2.03 5.66
N VAL A 132 9.49 2.54 4.42
CA VAL A 132 8.29 2.96 3.68
C VAL A 132 7.37 1.76 3.44
N LYS A 133 7.95 0.60 3.09
CA LYS A 133 7.21 -0.66 2.92
C LYS A 133 6.48 -1.07 4.20
N ALA A 134 7.17 -1.17 5.34
CA ALA A 134 6.57 -1.59 6.61
C ALA A 134 5.47 -0.63 7.07
N ALA A 135 5.68 0.67 6.93
CA ALA A 135 4.67 1.68 7.27
C ALA A 135 3.43 1.57 6.39
N PHE A 136 3.62 1.35 5.07
CA PHE A 136 2.52 1.11 4.14
C PHE A 136 1.74 -0.15 4.52
N GLU A 137 2.43 -1.27 4.77
CA GLU A 137 1.83 -2.57 5.07
C GLU A 137 0.97 -2.54 6.34
N LEU A 138 1.48 -1.98 7.44
CA LEU A 138 0.72 -1.86 8.69
C LEU A 138 -0.51 -0.95 8.53
N ARG A 139 -0.36 0.19 7.88
CA ARG A 139 -1.50 1.10 7.65
C ARG A 139 -2.51 0.52 6.67
N ALA A 140 -2.07 -0.18 5.63
CA ALA A 140 -2.97 -0.86 4.70
C ALA A 140 -3.77 -1.98 5.38
N ALA A 141 -3.15 -2.75 6.30
CA ALA A 141 -3.85 -3.72 7.12
C ALA A 141 -4.93 -3.05 7.99
N CYS A 142 -4.61 -1.92 8.64
CA CYS A 142 -5.60 -1.16 9.42
C CYS A 142 -6.77 -0.68 8.55
N LEU A 143 -6.50 -0.15 7.35
CA LEU A 143 -7.52 0.33 6.42
C LEU A 143 -8.35 -0.80 5.80
N ALA A 144 -7.83 -2.03 5.80
CA ALA A 144 -8.55 -3.24 5.44
C ALA A 144 -9.43 -3.79 6.60
N GLY A 145 -9.39 -3.15 7.79
CA GLY A 145 -10.17 -3.59 8.97
C GLY A 145 -9.37 -4.41 9.98
N TYR A 146 -8.08 -4.65 9.73
CA TYR A 146 -7.20 -5.44 10.59
C TYR A 146 -6.26 -4.54 11.41
N THR A 147 -6.84 -3.72 12.29
CA THR A 147 -6.04 -2.88 13.19
C THR A 147 -5.50 -3.72 14.34
N PRO A 148 -4.16 -3.81 14.53
CA PRO A 148 -3.58 -4.61 15.60
C PRO A 148 -3.81 -3.96 16.98
N ASP A 149 -4.01 -4.82 18.01
CA ASP A 149 -4.01 -4.39 19.42
C ASP A 149 -2.57 -4.39 19.94
N LEU A 150 -2.06 -3.18 20.16
CA LEU A 150 -0.65 -2.93 20.50
C LEU A 150 -0.43 -2.37 21.92
N TYR A 151 -1.47 -2.33 22.76
CA TYR A 151 -1.39 -1.69 24.08
C TYR A 151 -1.31 -2.71 25.22
N GLY A 152 -0.14 -3.38 25.31
CA GLY A 152 0.12 -4.37 26.33
C GLY A 152 -0.34 -5.78 25.97
N CYS A 153 -0.14 -6.71 26.89
CA CYS A 153 -0.59 -8.09 26.70
C CYS A 153 -2.11 -8.15 26.68
N HIS A 154 -2.70 -8.71 25.62
CA HIS A 154 -4.15 -8.83 25.46
C HIS A 154 -4.85 -9.54 26.64
N ALA A 155 -4.21 -10.54 27.26
CA ALA A 155 -4.81 -11.35 28.31
C ALA A 155 -4.68 -10.74 29.72
N CYS A 156 -3.56 -10.11 30.07
CA CYS A 156 -3.29 -9.63 31.42
C CYS A 156 -2.96 -8.13 31.52
N GLY A 157 -2.87 -7.42 30.40
CA GLY A 157 -2.51 -6.01 30.36
C GLY A 157 -1.03 -5.70 30.69
N CYS A 158 -0.16 -6.73 30.79
CA CYS A 158 1.27 -6.51 31.05
C CYS A 158 1.85 -5.53 30.01
N PRO A 159 2.54 -4.45 30.43
CA PRO A 159 3.03 -3.43 29.51
C PRO A 159 4.23 -3.87 28.68
N ASN A 160 4.85 -5.01 29.01
CA ASN A 160 6.03 -5.53 28.33
C ASN A 160 5.73 -6.89 27.67
N PRO A 161 4.88 -6.95 26.63
CA PRO A 161 4.67 -8.16 25.87
C PRO A 161 5.92 -8.47 25.05
N ASP A 162 6.19 -9.76 24.81
CA ASP A 162 7.37 -10.24 24.11
C ASP A 162 7.06 -10.93 22.78
N ARG A 163 5.76 -11.06 22.44
CA ARG A 163 5.31 -11.72 21.22
C ARG A 163 4.11 -11.00 20.61
N PHE A 164 4.04 -11.12 19.28
CA PHE A 164 2.90 -10.68 18.49
C PHE A 164 2.27 -11.89 17.77
N ASP A 165 0.99 -12.12 18.03
CA ASP A 165 0.17 -13.12 17.33
C ASP A 165 -0.31 -12.50 16.02
N LEU A 166 0.21 -13.02 14.90
CA LEU A 166 -0.08 -12.51 13.56
C LEU A 166 -1.53 -12.74 13.13
N ALA A 167 -2.12 -13.86 13.52
CA ALA A 167 -3.49 -14.21 13.14
C ALA A 167 -4.52 -13.39 13.93
N ALA A 168 -4.28 -13.23 15.24
CA ALA A 168 -5.16 -12.48 16.11
C ALA A 168 -4.88 -10.96 16.11
N GLY A 169 -3.74 -10.50 15.57
CA GLY A 169 -3.36 -9.10 15.53
C GLY A 169 -3.15 -8.49 16.91
N ARG A 170 -2.57 -9.23 17.87
CA ARG A 170 -2.47 -8.79 19.26
C ARG A 170 -1.15 -9.18 19.93
N LEU A 171 -0.80 -8.46 20.99
CA LEU A 171 0.40 -8.72 21.78
C LEU A 171 0.13 -9.71 22.92
N GLU A 172 1.11 -10.58 23.17
CA GLU A 172 1.08 -11.58 24.25
C GLU A 172 2.40 -11.53 25.04
N CYS A 173 2.32 -11.76 26.36
CA CYS A 173 3.51 -11.94 27.21
C CYS A 173 3.80 -13.45 27.41
N MET A 174 5.03 -13.74 27.82
CA MET A 174 5.51 -15.11 28.06
C MET A 174 4.60 -15.91 29.03
N THR A 175 4.00 -15.24 30.00
CA THR A 175 3.15 -15.86 31.03
C THR A 175 1.76 -16.23 30.49
N CYS A 176 1.22 -15.43 29.56
CA CYS A 176 -0.15 -15.57 29.07
C CYS A 176 -0.27 -16.32 27.75
N ARG A 177 0.86 -16.58 27.07
CA ARG A 177 0.82 -17.31 25.80
C ARG A 177 0.18 -18.68 25.99
N SER A 178 -0.87 -18.98 25.23
CA SER A 178 -1.44 -20.31 25.23
C SER A 178 -0.52 -21.25 24.42
N VAL A 179 -0.33 -22.46 24.96
CA VAL A 179 0.48 -23.51 24.32
C VAL A 179 -0.28 -24.12 23.13
N ASP A 180 -1.61 -23.97 23.11
CA ASP A 180 -2.53 -24.68 22.23
C ASP A 180 -3.04 -23.86 21.03
N SER A 181 -2.48 -22.67 20.74
CA SER A 181 -2.93 -21.91 19.57
C SER A 181 -2.03 -22.18 18.36
N ASP A 182 -2.62 -22.62 17.26
CA ASP A 182 -1.98 -22.88 15.97
C ASP A 182 -1.48 -21.59 15.23
N GLY A 183 -1.57 -20.41 15.88
CA GLY A 183 -1.21 -19.14 15.27
C GLY A 183 0.31 -18.92 15.16
N ILE A 184 0.74 -18.28 14.07
CA ILE A 184 2.13 -17.87 13.90
C ILE A 184 2.40 -16.67 14.84
N ARG A 185 3.33 -16.87 15.77
CA ARG A 185 3.77 -15.84 16.73
C ARG A 185 5.19 -15.43 16.45
N MET A 186 5.38 -14.11 16.34
CA MET A 186 6.73 -13.54 16.18
C MET A 186 7.16 -12.87 17.49
N PRO A 187 8.44 -13.03 17.91
CA PRO A 187 8.97 -12.25 19.00
C PRO A 187 8.93 -10.76 18.64
N VAL A 188 8.74 -9.89 19.63
CA VAL A 188 8.76 -8.44 19.44
C VAL A 188 9.64 -7.76 20.47
N LEU A 189 10.43 -6.78 20.02
CA LEU A 189 11.20 -5.88 20.85
C LEU A 189 10.33 -4.68 21.24
N PRO A 190 10.56 -4.06 22.41
CA PRO A 190 9.84 -2.85 22.81
C PRO A 190 9.89 -1.75 21.74
N GLY A 191 11.06 -1.45 21.16
CA GLY A 191 11.17 -0.44 20.12
C GLY A 191 10.43 -0.81 18.80
N THR A 192 10.18 -2.11 18.53
CA THR A 192 9.33 -2.53 17.43
C THR A 192 7.86 -2.22 17.73
N VAL A 193 7.41 -2.49 18.96
CA VAL A 193 6.04 -2.20 19.41
C VAL A 193 5.78 -0.69 19.38
N ASP A 194 6.71 0.12 19.89
CA ASP A 194 6.62 1.59 19.86
C ASP A 194 6.49 2.12 18.42
N ALA A 195 7.29 1.58 17.51
CA ALA A 195 7.22 1.94 16.09
C ALA A 195 5.87 1.53 15.45
N MET A 196 5.37 0.33 15.75
CA MET A 196 4.06 -0.11 15.29
C MET A 196 2.95 0.80 15.81
N GLN A 197 2.96 1.13 17.09
CA GLN A 197 2.00 2.07 17.72
C GLN A 197 2.05 3.43 17.03
N TYR A 198 3.27 3.95 16.79
CA TYR A 198 3.45 5.22 16.09
C TYR A 198 2.87 5.17 14.68
N ILE A 199 3.24 4.16 13.88
CA ILE A 199 2.77 4.00 12.50
C ILE A 199 1.25 3.89 12.45
N VAL A 200 0.63 3.11 13.33
CA VAL A 200 -0.82 2.92 13.36
C VAL A 200 -1.56 4.18 13.80
N GLY A 201 -1.02 4.93 14.79
CA GLY A 201 -1.72 6.05 15.42
C GLY A 201 -1.40 7.43 14.86
N CYS A 202 -0.32 7.63 14.10
CA CYS A 202 0.08 8.95 13.64
C CYS A 202 -0.75 9.47 12.45
N ASP A 203 -0.73 10.80 12.25
CA ASP A 203 -1.22 11.40 11.00
C ASP A 203 -0.36 10.94 9.81
N THR A 204 -0.98 10.70 8.65
CA THR A 204 -0.30 10.22 7.44
C THR A 204 0.86 11.13 7.00
N LYS A 205 0.79 12.43 7.27
CA LYS A 205 1.88 13.39 6.96
C LYS A 205 3.13 13.18 7.82
N ARG A 206 2.98 12.55 8.98
CA ARG A 206 4.06 12.27 9.94
C ARG A 206 4.52 10.82 9.93
N LEU A 207 4.05 10.02 8.98
CA LEU A 207 4.26 8.57 8.92
C LEU A 207 5.74 8.15 8.99
N PHE A 208 6.64 8.98 8.49
CA PHE A 208 8.09 8.72 8.48
C PHE A 208 8.88 9.61 9.46
N SER A 209 8.21 10.28 10.42
CA SER A 209 8.84 11.23 11.35
C SER A 209 9.21 10.59 12.70
N PHE A 210 9.76 9.36 12.68
CA PHE A 210 10.24 8.68 13.88
C PHE A 210 11.61 8.04 13.65
N GLN A 211 12.29 7.72 14.73
CA GLN A 211 13.58 7.00 14.70
C GLN A 211 13.41 5.65 15.38
N ILE A 212 14.11 4.66 14.86
CA ILE A 212 14.09 3.28 15.36
C ILE A 212 15.49 2.70 15.28
N GLY A 213 15.88 1.90 16.27
CA GLY A 213 17.17 1.19 16.23
C GLY A 213 17.15 0.04 15.21
N ASP A 214 18.33 -0.29 14.67
CA ASP A 214 18.50 -1.23 13.55
C ASP A 214 17.87 -2.61 13.79
N GLU A 215 17.95 -3.14 15.01
CA GLU A 215 17.39 -4.45 15.34
C GLU A 215 15.87 -4.41 15.32
N SER A 216 15.28 -3.40 15.97
CA SER A 216 13.83 -3.18 15.96
C SER A 216 13.30 -2.87 14.56
N ALA A 217 14.09 -2.16 13.73
CA ALA A 217 13.73 -1.88 12.35
C ALA A 217 13.65 -3.16 11.50
N ARG A 218 14.66 -4.02 11.56
CA ARG A 218 14.66 -5.32 10.86
C ARG A 218 13.48 -6.18 11.26
N GLN A 219 13.17 -6.20 12.56
CA GLN A 219 12.01 -6.94 13.06
C GLN A 219 10.69 -6.34 12.56
N LEU A 220 10.56 -5.00 12.58
CA LEU A 220 9.39 -4.29 12.05
C LEU A 220 9.13 -4.62 10.58
N TYR A 221 10.19 -4.65 9.75
CA TYR A 221 10.07 -4.92 8.31
C TYR A 221 9.52 -6.32 8.04
N GLN A 222 10.01 -7.31 8.77
CA GLN A 222 9.55 -8.69 8.65
C GLN A 222 8.13 -8.86 9.20
N LEU A 223 7.85 -8.26 10.37
CA LEU A 223 6.56 -8.38 11.03
C LEU A 223 5.45 -7.75 10.20
N ALA A 224 5.66 -6.53 9.69
CA ALA A 224 4.66 -5.80 8.90
C ALA A 224 4.26 -6.58 7.63
N GLU A 225 5.25 -7.12 6.91
CA GLU A 225 5.02 -7.96 5.72
C GLU A 225 4.21 -9.21 6.08
N THR A 226 4.69 -9.95 7.10
CA THR A 226 4.04 -11.20 7.48
C THR A 226 2.63 -10.96 7.99
N TYR A 227 2.42 -9.87 8.76
CA TYR A 227 1.11 -9.49 9.25
C TYR A 227 0.13 -9.17 8.12
N LEU A 228 0.51 -8.31 7.17
CA LEU A 228 -0.36 -7.96 6.04
C LEU A 228 -0.72 -9.20 5.22
N VAL A 229 0.25 -10.05 4.88
CA VAL A 229 0.04 -11.26 4.09
C VAL A 229 -0.87 -12.25 4.84
N THR A 230 -0.69 -12.39 6.16
CA THR A 230 -1.54 -13.25 7.00
C THR A 230 -2.98 -12.73 7.04
N GLN A 231 -3.18 -11.42 7.28
CA GLN A 231 -4.52 -10.85 7.41
C GLN A 231 -5.28 -10.82 6.08
N LEU A 232 -4.60 -10.61 4.97
CA LEU A 232 -5.23 -10.61 3.64
C LEU A 232 -5.32 -12.02 3.02
N GLU A 233 -4.77 -13.05 3.69
CA GLU A 233 -4.73 -14.44 3.23
C GLU A 233 -4.23 -14.57 1.78
N ARG A 234 -3.30 -13.70 1.37
CA ARG A 234 -2.85 -13.61 -0.02
C ARG A 234 -1.39 -13.21 -0.13
N GLY A 235 -0.65 -13.96 -0.96
CA GLY A 235 0.67 -13.57 -1.46
C GLY A 235 0.60 -12.58 -2.63
N PHE A 236 1.70 -11.88 -2.89
CA PHE A 236 1.81 -10.86 -3.93
C PHE A 236 3.04 -11.12 -4.82
N SER A 237 2.82 -11.45 -6.07
CA SER A 237 3.91 -11.68 -7.03
C SER A 237 4.82 -10.44 -7.23
N THR A 238 4.26 -9.24 -7.07
CA THR A 238 5.03 -7.99 -7.11
C THR A 238 5.96 -7.84 -5.90
N LEU A 239 5.56 -8.33 -4.72
CA LEU A 239 6.42 -8.40 -3.54
C LEU A 239 7.55 -9.42 -3.74
N ASP A 240 7.23 -10.59 -4.30
CA ASP A 240 8.25 -11.63 -4.59
C ASP A 240 9.28 -11.09 -5.58
N PHE A 241 8.83 -10.37 -6.60
CA PHE A 241 9.72 -9.71 -7.56
C PHE A 241 10.59 -8.62 -6.88
N TYR A 242 10.02 -7.76 -6.04
CA TYR A 242 10.79 -6.79 -5.27
C TYR A 242 11.87 -7.47 -4.41
N LYS A 243 11.53 -8.55 -3.73
CA LYS A 243 12.46 -9.30 -2.88
C LYS A 243 13.59 -9.94 -3.68
N SER A 244 13.33 -10.43 -4.89
CA SER A 244 14.38 -10.98 -5.76
C SER A 244 15.42 -9.94 -6.14
N LEU A 245 15.01 -8.68 -6.39
CA LEU A 245 15.93 -7.59 -6.72
C LEU A 245 16.87 -7.19 -5.57
N ILE A 246 16.47 -7.43 -4.30
CA ILE A 246 17.32 -7.13 -3.14
C ILE A 246 18.35 -8.22 -2.93
N VAL A 247 18.00 -9.48 -3.15
CA VAL A 247 18.89 -10.63 -2.95
C VAL A 247 20.04 -10.63 -3.96
N ASP A 248 19.81 -10.19 -5.19
CA ASP A 248 20.82 -10.14 -6.25
C ASP A 248 21.90 -9.05 -6.03
N LEU A 249 21.78 -8.21 -4.98
CA LEU A 249 22.70 -7.12 -4.66
C LEU A 249 23.57 -7.37 -3.41
N VAL A 250 23.43 -8.52 -2.75
CA VAL A 250 24.23 -8.97 -1.60
C VAL A 250 25.15 -10.10 -2.02
#